data_9d8f1407f636d194f48e3df93583623e
#
_entry.id   9d8f1407f636d194f48e3df93583623e
#
_cell.length_a   1.000
_cell.length_b   1.000
_cell.length_c   1.000
_cell.angle_alpha   90.00
_cell.angle_beta   90.00
_cell.angle_gamma   90.00
#
_symmetry.space_group_name_H-M   'P 1'
#
loop_
_entity.id
_entity.type
_entity.pdbx_description
1 polymer ?
#
loop_
_entity_poly.entity_id
_entity_poly.type
_entity_poly.pdbx_seq_one_letter_code
_entity_poly.pdbx_strand_id
1 'polypeptide(L)'
;MPRPPLPEKNCVTCGRVFAWRKKWERDWDQVKHCSDACRRTRLGERDAELERAILELLSDRRRDASICPSEAARRVAGEAGFRDAMPAMLAAARRLAARGEIEVTQGGKSVDPARARGPVRLRVARR
;
A
#
# COMPACT_ATOMS: atom_id res chain seq x y z
N MET A 1 -21.31 19.30 20.37
CA MET A 1 -20.87 17.90 20.36
C MET A 1 -20.09 17.60 19.10
N PRO A 2 -18.94 16.93 19.22
CA PRO A 2 -18.22 16.53 18.01
C PRO A 2 -19.06 15.53 17.22
N ARG A 3 -19.02 15.66 15.92
CA ARG A 3 -19.66 14.68 15.04
C ARG A 3 -18.87 13.36 15.11
N PRO A 4 -19.55 12.21 15.09
CA PRO A 4 -18.81 10.96 14.98
C PRO A 4 -18.00 10.94 13.69
N PRO A 5 -16.83 10.29 13.68
CA PRO A 5 -16.03 10.21 12.47
C PRO A 5 -16.81 9.50 11.37
N LEU A 6 -16.60 9.95 10.13
CA LEU A 6 -17.22 9.28 8.98
C LEU A 6 -16.61 7.89 8.81
N PRO A 7 -17.39 6.92 8.34
CA PRO A 7 -16.84 5.61 8.01
C PRO A 7 -15.70 5.73 6.99
N GLU A 8 -14.71 4.89 7.13
CA GLU A 8 -13.53 4.89 6.24
C GLU A 8 -13.27 3.48 5.72
N LYS A 9 -12.65 3.41 4.55
CA LYS A 9 -12.19 2.17 3.94
C LYS A 9 -10.84 2.37 3.30
N ASN A 10 -10.12 1.28 3.05
CA ASN A 10 -8.90 1.30 2.26
C ASN A 10 -9.25 0.94 0.81
N CYS A 11 -8.75 1.75 -0.13
CA CYS A 11 -8.94 1.47 -1.56
C CYS A 11 -8.24 0.15 -1.91
N VAL A 12 -8.96 -0.76 -2.56
CA VAL A 12 -8.41 -2.06 -2.92
C VAL A 12 -7.32 -1.98 -4.01
N THR A 13 -7.26 -0.86 -4.73
CA THR A 13 -6.26 -0.65 -5.78
C THR A 13 -5.02 0.06 -5.25
N CYS A 14 -5.17 1.26 -4.67
CA CYS A 14 -4.03 2.06 -4.24
C CYS A 14 -3.68 1.91 -2.75
N GLY A 15 -4.57 1.32 -1.96
CA GLY A 15 -4.35 1.10 -0.53
C GLY A 15 -4.52 2.33 0.34
N ARG A 16 -4.84 3.48 -0.23
CA ARG A 16 -5.08 4.69 0.54
C ARG A 16 -6.42 4.63 1.25
N VAL A 17 -6.49 5.26 2.42
CA VAL A 17 -7.75 5.40 3.14
C VAL A 17 -8.62 6.45 2.44
N PHE A 18 -9.92 6.20 2.39
CA PHE A 18 -10.90 7.19 1.94
C PHE A 18 -12.12 7.14 2.85
N ALA A 19 -12.75 8.31 3.02
CA ALA A 19 -13.90 8.46 3.91
C ALA A 19 -15.20 8.44 3.12
N TRP A 20 -16.29 8.07 3.80
CA TRP A 20 -17.61 8.11 3.25
C TRP A 20 -17.94 9.50 2.68
N ARG A 21 -18.62 9.49 1.54
CA ARG A 21 -19.12 10.71 0.89
C ARG A 21 -20.61 10.53 0.59
N LYS A 22 -21.34 11.64 0.58
CA LYS A 22 -22.78 11.58 0.38
C LYS A 22 -23.19 10.89 -0.93
N LYS A 23 -22.37 11.00 -1.97
CA LYS A 23 -22.64 10.33 -3.24
C LYS A 23 -22.69 8.80 -3.11
N TRP A 24 -22.16 8.24 -2.00
CA TRP A 24 -22.13 6.80 -1.74
C TRP A 24 -23.18 6.36 -0.73
N GLU A 25 -24.10 7.24 -0.36
CA GLU A 25 -25.11 6.99 0.67
C GLU A 25 -25.88 5.68 0.45
N ARG A 26 -26.19 5.35 -0.79
CA ARG A 26 -27.00 4.17 -1.11
C ARG A 26 -26.20 2.89 -1.32
N ASP A 27 -24.90 3.01 -1.61
CA ASP A 27 -24.10 1.87 -2.04
C ASP A 27 -22.77 1.77 -1.33
N TRP A 28 -22.62 2.44 -0.18
CA TRP A 28 -21.36 2.44 0.57
C TRP A 28 -20.81 1.04 0.84
N ASP A 29 -21.69 0.07 1.14
CA ASP A 29 -21.26 -1.30 1.43
C ASP A 29 -20.54 -1.93 0.23
N GLN A 30 -20.81 -1.46 -0.98
CA GLN A 30 -20.22 -1.99 -2.21
C GLN A 30 -19.06 -1.15 -2.71
N VAL A 31 -18.81 0.02 -2.13
CA VAL A 31 -17.72 0.90 -2.55
C VAL A 31 -16.38 0.32 -2.07
N LYS A 32 -15.47 0.11 -3.01
CA LYS A 32 -14.16 -0.50 -2.74
C LYS A 32 -12.99 0.37 -3.22
N HIS A 33 -13.27 1.45 -3.92
CA HIS A 33 -12.25 2.29 -4.55
C HIS A 33 -12.42 3.74 -4.14
N CYS A 34 -11.29 4.42 -3.94
CA CYS A 34 -11.29 5.83 -3.53
C CYS A 34 -11.75 6.79 -4.64
N SER A 35 -11.71 6.34 -5.89
CA SER A 35 -12.02 7.20 -7.04
C SER A 35 -12.42 6.34 -8.24
N ASP A 36 -12.99 7.00 -9.24
CA ASP A 36 -13.29 6.34 -10.52
C ASP A 36 -12.03 5.87 -11.22
N ALA A 37 -10.94 6.62 -11.10
CA ALA A 37 -9.67 6.22 -11.69
C ALA A 37 -9.20 4.88 -11.13
N CYS A 38 -9.24 4.72 -9.81
CA CYS A 38 -8.88 3.44 -9.17
C CYS A 38 -9.87 2.32 -9.53
N ARG A 39 -11.18 2.66 -9.64
CA ARG A 39 -12.18 1.67 -10.02
C ARG A 39 -11.96 1.13 -11.43
N ARG A 40 -11.49 1.97 -12.36
CA ARG A 40 -11.19 1.58 -13.74
C ARG A 40 -9.86 0.88 -13.89
N THR A 41 -8.95 1.07 -12.94
CA THR A 41 -7.63 0.45 -12.98
C THR A 41 -7.76 -1.02 -12.58
N ARG A 42 -7.34 -1.91 -13.47
CA ARG A 42 -7.26 -3.34 -13.15
C ARG A 42 -5.86 -3.64 -12.67
N LEU A 43 -5.77 -4.27 -11.51
CA LEU A 43 -4.49 -4.78 -11.04
C LEU A 43 -4.09 -5.94 -11.93
N GLY A 44 -2.92 -5.83 -12.53
CA GLY A 44 -2.44 -6.80 -13.48
C GLY A 44 -1.20 -7.52 -12.99
N GLU A 45 -0.56 -8.21 -13.92
CA GLU A 45 0.63 -9.01 -13.64
C GLU A 45 1.77 -8.16 -13.08
N ARG A 46 1.94 -6.93 -13.57
CA ARG A 46 2.96 -6.01 -13.06
C ARG A 46 2.74 -5.69 -11.58
N ASP A 47 1.50 -5.50 -11.18
CA ASP A 47 1.17 -5.21 -9.78
C ASP A 47 1.48 -6.41 -8.89
N ALA A 48 1.17 -7.61 -9.36
CA ALA A 48 1.51 -8.84 -8.64
C ALA A 48 3.02 -9.03 -8.54
N GLU A 49 3.76 -8.70 -9.60
CA GLU A 49 5.21 -8.75 -9.63
C GLU A 49 5.84 -7.82 -8.60
N LEU A 50 5.28 -6.60 -8.47
CA LEU A 50 5.74 -5.64 -7.47
C LEU A 50 5.52 -6.17 -6.05
N GLU A 51 4.38 -6.77 -5.78
CA GLU A 51 4.10 -7.37 -4.48
C GLU A 51 5.06 -8.53 -4.19
N ARG A 52 5.30 -9.40 -5.17
CA ARG A 52 6.24 -10.51 -5.01
C ARG A 52 7.66 -10.04 -4.73
N ALA A 53 8.10 -8.97 -5.39
CA ALA A 53 9.44 -8.44 -5.18
C ALA A 53 9.65 -8.00 -3.73
N ILE A 54 8.66 -7.35 -3.13
CA ILE A 54 8.72 -6.97 -1.71
C ILE A 54 8.86 -8.22 -0.84
N LEU A 55 7.99 -9.19 -1.05
CA LEU A 55 7.97 -10.41 -0.22
C LEU A 55 9.24 -11.23 -0.37
N GLU A 56 9.77 -11.34 -1.59
CA GLU A 56 11.01 -12.06 -1.85
C GLU A 56 12.21 -11.40 -1.18
N LEU A 57 12.33 -10.07 -1.28
CA LEU A 57 13.41 -9.36 -0.62
C LEU A 57 13.36 -9.52 0.89
N LEU A 58 12.16 -9.46 1.47
CA LEU A 58 11.99 -9.64 2.90
C LEU A 58 12.30 -11.07 3.33
N SER A 59 11.96 -12.07 2.50
CA SER A 59 12.25 -13.46 2.83
C SER A 59 13.75 -13.78 2.81
N ASP A 60 14.52 -13.02 2.04
CA ASP A 60 15.97 -13.19 1.93
C ASP A 60 16.73 -12.48 3.06
N ARG A 61 16.03 -11.76 3.93
CA ARG A 61 16.60 -10.97 5.01
C ARG A 61 16.24 -11.53 6.36
N ARG A 62 16.96 -11.08 7.40
CA ARG A 62 16.59 -11.41 8.77
C ARG A 62 15.18 -10.90 9.04
N ARG A 63 14.44 -11.63 9.87
CA ARG A 63 13.03 -11.36 10.13
C ARG A 63 12.75 -9.93 10.63
N ASP A 64 13.69 -9.37 11.40
CA ASP A 64 13.57 -8.02 11.94
C ASP A 64 14.15 -6.94 11.01
N ALA A 65 14.72 -7.33 9.88
CA ALA A 65 15.29 -6.40 8.93
C ALA A 65 14.18 -5.73 8.12
N SER A 66 14.47 -4.52 7.67
CA SER A 66 13.57 -3.78 6.79
C SER A 66 14.23 -3.48 5.46
N ILE A 67 13.40 -3.18 4.46
CA ILE A 67 13.88 -2.74 3.15
C ILE A 67 13.30 -1.37 2.82
N CYS A 68 14.00 -0.64 1.96
CA CYS A 68 13.44 0.56 1.34
C CYS A 68 12.58 0.11 0.15
N PRO A 69 11.40 0.71 -0.07
CA PRO A 69 10.60 0.36 -1.26
C PRO A 69 11.35 0.49 -2.57
N SER A 70 12.34 1.40 -2.64
CA SER A 70 13.17 1.56 -3.84
C SER A 70 13.99 0.31 -4.16
N GLU A 71 14.35 -0.49 -3.16
CA GLU A 71 15.08 -1.75 -3.41
C GLU A 71 14.21 -2.71 -4.24
N ALA A 72 12.93 -2.83 -3.88
CA ALA A 72 12.00 -3.66 -4.62
C ALA A 72 11.71 -3.08 -6.00
N ALA A 73 11.58 -1.75 -6.09
CA ALA A 73 11.35 -1.09 -7.37
C ALA A 73 12.53 -1.28 -8.33
N ARG A 74 13.75 -1.22 -7.82
CA ARG A 74 14.95 -1.48 -8.65
C ARG A 74 14.99 -2.93 -9.13
N ARG A 75 14.59 -3.85 -8.28
CA ARG A 75 14.57 -5.27 -8.65
C ARG A 75 13.63 -5.55 -9.83
N VAL A 76 12.50 -4.86 -9.87
CA VAL A 76 11.49 -5.06 -10.93
C VAL A 76 11.80 -4.22 -12.16
N ALA A 77 12.16 -2.95 -11.97
CA ALA A 77 12.26 -1.96 -13.06
C ALA A 77 13.70 -1.56 -13.42
N GLY A 78 14.70 -1.98 -12.65
CA GLY A 78 16.10 -1.62 -12.86
C GLY A 78 16.39 -0.19 -12.45
N GLU A 79 17.69 0.20 -12.56
CA GLU A 79 18.12 1.55 -12.18
C GLU A 79 17.48 2.64 -13.05
N ALA A 80 17.24 2.34 -14.31
CA ALA A 80 16.66 3.34 -15.22
C ALA A 80 15.18 3.58 -14.97
N GLY A 81 14.46 2.58 -14.47
CA GLY A 81 12.99 2.65 -14.35
C GLY A 81 12.41 2.70 -12.95
N PHE A 82 13.26 2.54 -11.91
CA PHE A 82 12.69 2.36 -10.56
C PHE A 82 11.94 3.59 -10.03
N ARG A 83 12.38 4.79 -10.40
CA ARG A 83 11.72 6.01 -9.93
C ARG A 83 10.29 6.12 -10.47
N ASP A 84 10.11 5.76 -11.74
CA ASP A 84 8.79 5.77 -12.36
C ASP A 84 7.89 4.67 -11.79
N ALA A 85 8.49 3.60 -11.27
CA ALA A 85 7.75 2.49 -10.66
C ALA A 85 7.38 2.74 -9.20
N MET A 86 7.95 3.78 -8.55
CA MET A 86 7.72 4.00 -7.12
C MET A 86 6.25 4.18 -6.74
N PRO A 87 5.44 4.97 -7.46
CA PRO A 87 4.03 5.09 -7.08
C PRO A 87 3.30 3.74 -7.06
N ALA A 88 3.53 2.90 -8.07
CA ALA A 88 2.93 1.57 -8.12
C ALA A 88 3.50 0.65 -7.04
N MET A 89 4.80 0.78 -6.73
CA MET A 89 5.43 0.01 -5.67
C MET A 89 4.87 0.37 -4.30
N LEU A 90 4.66 1.66 -4.04
CA LEU A 90 4.06 2.10 -2.77
C LEU A 90 2.62 1.62 -2.64
N ALA A 91 1.86 1.61 -3.74
CA ALA A 91 0.51 1.04 -3.75
C ALA A 91 0.55 -0.46 -3.43
N ALA A 92 1.50 -1.20 -4.00
CA ALA A 92 1.70 -2.61 -3.70
C ALA A 92 2.00 -2.84 -2.21
N ALA A 93 2.87 -2.01 -1.64
CA ALA A 93 3.19 -2.08 -0.21
C ALA A 93 1.95 -1.84 0.66
N ARG A 94 1.12 -0.87 0.30
CA ARG A 94 -0.11 -0.60 1.05
C ARG A 94 -1.09 -1.78 0.97
N ARG A 95 -1.19 -2.43 -0.19
CA ARG A 95 -2.06 -3.62 -0.32
C ARG A 95 -1.56 -4.78 0.54
N LEU A 96 -0.25 -5.03 0.54
CA LEU A 96 0.35 -6.07 1.37
C LEU A 96 0.15 -5.79 2.86
N ALA A 97 0.32 -4.53 3.27
CA ALA A 97 0.10 -4.13 4.66
C ALA A 97 -1.38 -4.27 5.05
N ALA A 98 -2.30 -3.93 4.16
CA ALA A 98 -3.73 -4.09 4.41
C ALA A 98 -4.11 -5.55 4.61
N ARG A 99 -3.39 -6.48 3.96
CA ARG A 99 -3.60 -7.92 4.14
C ARG A 99 -2.85 -8.49 5.34
N GLY A 100 -2.08 -7.66 6.05
CA GLY A 100 -1.33 -8.11 7.22
C GLY A 100 -0.04 -8.85 6.91
N GLU A 101 0.44 -8.81 5.68
CA GLU A 101 1.65 -9.53 5.28
C GLU A 101 2.93 -8.76 5.60
N ILE A 102 2.87 -7.44 5.62
CA ILE A 102 4.02 -6.61 5.98
C ILE A 102 3.58 -5.48 6.90
N GLU A 103 4.56 -4.85 7.54
CA GLU A 103 4.39 -3.60 8.27
C GLU A 103 5.16 -2.49 7.58
N VAL A 104 4.63 -1.29 7.63
CA VAL A 104 5.29 -0.08 7.13
C VAL A 104 5.76 0.71 8.34
N THR A 105 7.01 1.18 8.31
CA THR A 105 7.60 1.92 9.43
C THR A 105 8.18 3.26 8.97
N GLN A 106 8.24 4.20 9.91
CA GLN A 106 8.94 5.46 9.76
C GLN A 106 9.71 5.71 11.04
N GLY A 107 11.02 5.97 10.92
CA GLY A 107 11.84 6.16 12.10
C GLY A 107 11.84 4.97 13.05
N GLY A 108 11.69 3.76 12.52
CA GLY A 108 11.66 2.53 13.32
C GLY A 108 10.31 2.20 13.95
N LYS A 109 9.32 3.08 13.81
CA LYS A 109 7.99 2.86 14.38
C LYS A 109 6.99 2.46 13.32
N SER A 110 6.11 1.51 13.65
CA SER A 110 5.03 1.11 12.78
C SER A 110 4.07 2.27 12.56
N VAL A 111 3.68 2.51 11.31
CA VAL A 111 2.75 3.58 10.94
C VAL A 111 1.63 3.01 10.08
N ASP A 112 0.52 3.74 10.00
CA ASP A 112 -0.58 3.36 9.11
C ASP A 112 -0.18 3.65 7.66
N PRO A 113 0.04 2.62 6.83
CA PRO A 113 0.49 2.83 5.46
C PRO A 113 -0.53 3.57 4.60
N ALA A 114 -1.81 3.47 4.92
CA ALA A 114 -2.86 4.13 4.15
C ALA A 114 -2.84 5.65 4.35
N ARG A 115 -2.19 6.15 5.40
CA ARG A 115 -2.11 7.56 5.74
C ARG A 115 -0.70 8.12 5.73
N ALA A 116 0.32 7.27 5.75
CA ALA A 116 1.71 7.70 5.90
C ALA A 116 2.16 8.57 4.73
N ARG A 117 2.97 9.58 5.05
CA ARG A 117 3.58 10.48 4.07
C ARG A 117 5.08 10.48 4.28
N GLY A 118 5.81 10.67 3.19
CA GLY A 118 7.27 10.69 3.22
C GLY A 118 7.89 9.30 3.16
N PRO A 119 9.22 9.23 3.32
CA PRO A 119 9.94 7.96 3.20
C PRO A 119 9.49 6.95 4.23
N VAL A 120 9.34 5.71 3.79
CA VAL A 120 8.93 4.60 4.64
C VAL A 120 9.88 3.43 4.43
N ARG A 121 9.89 2.49 5.39
CA ARG A 121 10.56 1.21 5.26
C ARG A 121 9.53 0.09 5.43
N LEU A 122 9.85 -1.06 4.88
CA LEU A 122 8.95 -2.21 4.87
C LEU A 122 9.63 -3.37 5.61
N ARG A 123 8.85 -4.09 6.41
CA ARG A 123 9.34 -5.28 7.12
C ARG A 123 8.23 -6.33 7.20
N VAL A 124 8.63 -7.57 7.49
CA VAL A 124 7.65 -8.65 7.70
C VAL A 124 6.75 -8.28 8.88
N ALA A 125 5.45 -8.55 8.74
CA ALA A 125 4.52 -8.26 9.81
C ALA A 125 4.82 -9.12 11.04
N ARG A 126 4.76 -8.50 12.21
CA ARG A 126 4.90 -9.22 13.48
C ARG A 126 3.59 -9.92 13.81
N ARG A 127 3.71 -11.11 14.34
CA ARG A 127 2.55 -11.87 14.83
C ARG A 127 2.35 -11.63 16.32
#